data_c899ee9592d6bb1611be4d5219d54156
#
_entry.id   c899ee9592d6bb1611be4d5219d54156
#
_cell.length_a   1.000
_cell.length_b   1.000
_cell.length_c   1.000
_cell.angle_alpha   90.00
_cell.angle_beta   90.00
_cell.angle_gamma   90.00
#
_symmetry.space_group_name_H-M   'P 1'
#
loop_
_entity.id
_entity.type
_entity.pdbx_description
1 polymer ?
#
loop_
_entity_poly.entity_id
_entity_poly.type
_entity_poly.pdbx_seq_one_letter_code
_entity_poly.pdbx_strand_id
1 'polypeptide(L)'
;QSCHLEIDTSAIDDRVVIDGEDVTKEIRDPQTSAKVSAVATIQPVRDALTARMRQVAADRGRIVMEGRDITTVVCPDAQVRVLLVADPAIRVARRQAELGEKVDMAQVIDSIVRRDRDDSTVSTFEEPAEGVTVVDSTHLNLDQVIDAVIDLVPVTLR
;
A
#
# COMPACT_ATOMS: atom_id res chain seq x y z
N GLN A 1 -24.89 9.61 2.59
CA GLN A 1 -24.92 9.09 1.21
C GLN A 1 -23.95 7.93 1.16
N SER A 2 -24.39 6.76 0.73
CA SER A 2 -23.48 5.62 0.49
C SER A 2 -22.78 5.83 -0.85
N CYS A 3 -21.47 5.93 -0.85
CA CYS A 3 -20.65 5.95 -2.06
C CYS A 3 -20.52 4.51 -2.57
N HIS A 4 -20.76 4.28 -3.85
CA HIS A 4 -20.53 2.98 -4.49
C HIS A 4 -19.13 2.93 -5.06
N LEU A 5 -18.26 2.13 -4.44
CA LEU A 5 -16.87 1.95 -4.84
C LEU A 5 -16.69 0.57 -5.48
N GLU A 6 -16.22 0.54 -6.71
CA GLU A 6 -15.78 -0.65 -7.43
C GLU A 6 -14.26 -0.59 -7.64
N ILE A 7 -13.58 -1.67 -7.31
CA ILE A 7 -12.14 -1.83 -7.54
C ILE A 7 -11.95 -3.12 -8.32
N ASP A 8 -11.39 -3.03 -9.52
CA ASP A 8 -10.94 -4.20 -10.22
C ASP A 8 -9.68 -4.74 -9.53
N THR A 9 -9.74 -5.98 -9.11
CA THR A 9 -8.65 -6.69 -8.44
C THR A 9 -8.03 -7.75 -9.36
N SER A 10 -8.26 -7.66 -10.67
CA SER A 10 -7.61 -8.53 -11.66
C SER A 10 -6.13 -8.15 -11.81
N ALA A 11 -5.31 -9.11 -12.23
CA ALA A 11 -3.89 -8.85 -12.50
C ALA A 11 -3.66 -8.04 -13.79
N ILE A 12 -4.72 -7.76 -14.56
CA ILE A 12 -4.64 -7.17 -15.89
C ILE A 12 -5.13 -5.72 -15.89
N ASP A 13 -6.11 -5.41 -15.05
CA ASP A 13 -6.73 -4.09 -14.98
C ASP A 13 -6.79 -3.61 -13.53
N ASP A 14 -6.39 -2.37 -13.28
CA ASP A 14 -6.36 -1.75 -11.96
C ASP A 14 -7.38 -0.60 -11.87
N ARG A 15 -8.51 -0.79 -12.50
CA ARG A 15 -9.58 0.19 -12.62
C ARG A 15 -10.27 0.45 -11.28
N VAL A 16 -10.48 1.74 -11.00
CA VAL A 16 -11.23 2.21 -9.83
C VAL A 16 -12.39 3.08 -10.29
N VAL A 17 -13.60 2.73 -9.87
CA VAL A 17 -14.85 3.45 -10.23
C VAL A 17 -15.57 3.89 -8.96
N ILE A 18 -16.00 5.15 -8.92
CA ILE A 18 -16.78 5.73 -7.82
C ILE A 18 -18.09 6.26 -8.40
N ASP A 19 -19.22 5.73 -7.91
CA ASP A 19 -20.57 6.12 -8.34
C ASP A 19 -20.75 6.08 -9.88
N GLY A 20 -20.06 5.13 -10.56
CA GLY A 20 -20.10 4.94 -12.01
C GLY A 20 -19.07 5.78 -12.78
N GLU A 21 -18.29 6.64 -12.12
CA GLU A 21 -17.22 7.44 -12.73
C GLU A 21 -15.86 6.75 -12.54
N ASP A 22 -15.12 6.57 -13.64
CA ASP A 22 -13.76 6.02 -13.62
C ASP A 22 -12.78 7.08 -13.10
N VAL A 23 -12.19 6.81 -11.94
CA VAL A 23 -11.27 7.72 -11.25
C VAL A 23 -9.85 7.15 -11.16
N THR A 24 -9.53 6.16 -11.97
CA THR A 24 -8.25 5.43 -11.95
C THR A 24 -7.03 6.34 -12.09
N LYS A 25 -7.14 7.38 -12.91
CA LYS A 25 -6.05 8.36 -13.11
C LYS A 25 -6.05 9.43 -12.02
N GLU A 26 -7.21 9.91 -11.64
CA GLU A 26 -7.41 10.99 -10.68
C GLU A 26 -6.92 10.62 -9.29
N ILE A 27 -7.05 9.36 -8.87
CA ILE A 27 -6.53 8.89 -7.58
C ILE A 27 -4.99 8.86 -7.52
N ARG A 28 -4.32 8.87 -8.68
CA ARG A 28 -2.85 8.89 -8.79
C ARG A 28 -2.28 10.29 -8.97
N ASP A 29 -3.14 11.28 -9.14
CA ASP A 29 -2.72 12.67 -9.26
C ASP A 29 -2.02 13.15 -7.97
N PRO A 30 -0.87 13.85 -8.08
CA PRO A 30 -0.15 14.37 -6.92
C PRO A 30 -0.99 15.29 -6.04
N GLN A 31 -1.92 16.06 -6.60
CA GLN A 31 -2.81 16.94 -5.83
C GLN A 31 -3.83 16.14 -5.01
N THR A 32 -4.35 15.04 -5.57
CA THR A 32 -5.20 14.11 -4.83
C THR A 32 -4.42 13.45 -3.71
N SER A 33 -3.23 12.94 -4.01
CA SER A 33 -2.35 12.30 -3.02
C SER A 33 -1.99 13.24 -1.87
N ALA A 34 -1.79 14.53 -2.12
CA ALA A 34 -1.49 15.51 -1.08
C ALA A 34 -2.66 15.74 -0.09
N LYS A 35 -3.90 15.44 -0.50
CA LYS A 35 -5.09 15.60 0.34
C LYS A 35 -5.45 14.33 1.14
N VAL A 36 -4.87 13.19 0.77
CA VAL A 36 -5.22 11.89 1.39
C VAL A 36 -4.94 11.90 2.89
N SER A 37 -3.79 12.42 3.33
CA SER A 37 -3.43 12.46 4.76
C SER A 37 -4.46 13.18 5.61
N ALA A 38 -5.08 14.25 5.11
CA ALA A 38 -6.10 15.00 5.83
C ALA A 38 -7.36 14.17 6.13
N VAL A 39 -7.67 13.19 5.28
CA VAL A 39 -8.82 12.29 5.43
C VAL A 39 -8.42 10.99 6.11
N ALA A 40 -7.24 10.45 5.78
CA ALA A 40 -6.75 9.18 6.27
C ALA A 40 -6.45 9.15 7.78
N THR A 41 -6.31 10.31 8.42
CA THR A 41 -6.13 10.44 9.87
C THR A 41 -7.46 10.49 10.66
N ILE A 42 -8.61 10.60 9.98
CA ILE A 42 -9.93 10.67 10.61
C ILE A 42 -10.37 9.26 11.02
N GLN A 43 -10.42 8.97 12.31
CA GLN A 43 -10.68 7.63 12.83
C GLN A 43 -11.95 6.95 12.29
N PRO A 44 -13.15 7.60 12.24
CA PRO A 44 -14.33 6.97 11.64
C PRO A 44 -14.17 6.58 10.17
N VAL A 45 -13.39 7.35 9.39
CA VAL A 45 -13.07 7.01 7.99
C VAL A 45 -12.17 5.79 7.93
N ARG A 46 -11.13 5.73 8.78
CA ARG A 46 -10.25 4.57 8.89
C ARG A 46 -11.03 3.30 9.24
N ASP A 47 -11.91 3.39 10.24
CA ASP A 47 -12.72 2.25 10.68
C ASP A 47 -13.61 1.72 9.54
N ALA A 48 -14.26 2.61 8.80
CA ALA A 48 -15.10 2.25 7.66
C ALA A 48 -14.28 1.61 6.53
N LEU A 49 -13.11 2.17 6.20
CA LEU A 49 -12.21 1.61 5.18
C LEU A 49 -11.63 0.26 5.61
N THR A 50 -11.19 0.12 6.86
CA THR A 50 -10.71 -1.14 7.41
C THR A 50 -11.78 -2.23 7.35
N ALA A 51 -13.02 -1.92 7.75
CA ALA A 51 -14.14 -2.85 7.65
C ALA A 51 -14.38 -3.28 6.20
N ARG A 52 -14.33 -2.34 5.25
CA ARG A 52 -14.49 -2.63 3.83
C ARG A 52 -13.37 -3.51 3.28
N MET A 53 -12.12 -3.21 3.61
CA MET A 53 -10.96 -4.02 3.18
C MET A 53 -11.04 -5.45 3.73
N ARG A 54 -11.42 -5.63 4.99
CA ARG A 54 -11.65 -6.96 5.59
C ARG A 54 -12.76 -7.73 4.87
N GLN A 55 -13.84 -7.05 4.51
CA GLN A 55 -14.93 -7.68 3.75
C GLN A 55 -14.43 -8.16 2.38
N VAL A 56 -13.69 -7.33 1.64
CA VAL A 56 -13.09 -7.72 0.35
C VAL A 56 -12.18 -8.93 0.51
N ALA A 57 -11.33 -8.96 1.55
CA ALA A 57 -10.46 -10.10 1.82
C ALA A 57 -11.25 -11.39 2.10
N ALA A 58 -12.33 -11.30 2.88
CA ALA A 58 -13.20 -12.45 3.21
C ALA A 58 -13.93 -12.97 1.96
N ASP A 59 -14.46 -12.07 1.15
CA ASP A 59 -15.24 -12.43 -0.05
C ASP A 59 -14.36 -13.10 -1.13
N ARG A 60 -13.10 -12.69 -1.24
CA ARG A 60 -12.16 -13.22 -2.24
C ARG A 60 -11.53 -14.55 -1.83
N GLY A 61 -11.38 -14.81 -0.53
CA GLY A 61 -10.74 -16.00 0.02
C GLY A 61 -9.22 -16.09 -0.22
N ARG A 62 -8.74 -15.69 -1.40
CA ARG A 62 -7.31 -15.54 -1.74
C ARG A 62 -7.08 -14.14 -2.29
N ILE A 63 -6.24 -13.38 -1.61
CA ILE A 63 -5.94 -11.98 -1.97
C ILE A 63 -4.53 -11.61 -1.51
N VAL A 64 -3.89 -10.75 -2.28
CA VAL A 64 -2.70 -10.01 -1.86
C VAL A 64 -3.13 -8.57 -1.61
N MET A 65 -2.81 -8.05 -0.44
CA MET A 65 -3.12 -6.67 -0.05
C MET A 65 -1.83 -5.95 0.31
N GLU A 66 -1.71 -4.71 -0.11
CA GLU A 66 -0.57 -3.87 0.22
C GLU A 66 -1.03 -2.59 0.91
N GLY A 67 -0.21 -2.09 1.83
CA GLY A 67 -0.46 -0.86 2.57
C GLY A 67 0.39 -0.81 3.84
N ARG A 68 0.32 0.30 4.54
CA ARG A 68 1.19 0.57 5.70
C ARG A 68 0.69 -0.03 7.01
N ASP A 69 -0.58 -0.36 7.10
CA ASP A 69 -1.22 -0.91 8.30
C ASP A 69 -1.91 -2.26 8.07
N ILE A 70 -1.65 -2.90 6.92
CA ILE A 70 -2.28 -4.17 6.56
C ILE A 70 -1.95 -5.25 7.57
N THR A 71 -0.69 -5.41 7.94
CA THR A 71 -0.21 -6.49 8.81
C THR A 71 -0.54 -6.28 10.29
N THR A 72 -0.91 -5.07 10.69
CA THR A 72 -1.15 -4.71 12.10
C THR A 72 -2.60 -4.36 12.39
N VAL A 73 -3.29 -3.75 11.43
CA VAL A 73 -4.66 -3.24 11.63
C VAL A 73 -5.66 -3.97 10.74
N VAL A 74 -5.42 -4.06 9.43
CA VAL A 74 -6.44 -4.56 8.49
C VAL A 74 -6.56 -6.08 8.57
N CYS A 75 -5.44 -6.80 8.40
CA CYS A 75 -5.39 -8.27 8.38
C CYS A 75 -4.26 -8.80 9.29
N PRO A 76 -4.34 -8.59 10.61
CA PRO A 76 -3.30 -9.05 11.54
C PRO A 76 -3.20 -10.58 11.62
N ASP A 77 -4.24 -11.29 11.20
CA ASP A 77 -4.32 -12.76 11.21
C ASP A 77 -4.05 -13.38 9.83
N ALA A 78 -3.53 -12.60 8.85
CA ALA A 78 -3.20 -13.14 7.53
C ALA A 78 -2.10 -14.22 7.64
N GLN A 79 -2.22 -15.28 6.84
CA GLN A 79 -1.28 -16.41 6.86
C GLN A 79 0.15 -16.02 6.49
N VAL A 80 0.31 -15.04 5.61
CA VAL A 80 1.60 -14.47 5.24
C VAL A 80 1.55 -12.98 5.46
N ARG A 81 2.45 -12.49 6.31
CA ARG A 81 2.57 -11.07 6.64
C ARG A 81 3.99 -10.61 6.40
N VAL A 82 4.14 -9.60 5.55
CA VAL A 82 5.45 -9.12 5.09
C VAL A 82 5.56 -7.62 5.38
N LEU A 83 6.69 -7.23 5.93
CA LEU A 83 7.15 -5.84 5.96
C LEU A 83 8.24 -5.69 4.90
N LEU A 84 7.91 -5.01 3.81
CA LEU A 84 8.84 -4.72 2.73
C LEU A 84 9.60 -3.43 3.04
N VAL A 85 10.91 -3.52 3.15
CA VAL A 85 11.78 -2.38 3.44
C VAL A 85 12.80 -2.16 2.33
N ALA A 86 13.37 -0.96 2.26
CA ALA A 86 14.53 -0.64 1.45
C ALA A 86 15.25 0.57 2.05
N ASP A 87 16.55 0.69 1.75
CA ASP A 87 17.34 1.87 2.08
C ASP A 87 16.62 3.15 1.61
N PRO A 88 16.57 4.22 2.43
CA PRO A 88 15.88 5.46 2.08
C PRO A 88 16.35 6.06 0.76
N ALA A 89 17.65 6.02 0.45
CA ALA A 89 18.19 6.56 -0.80
C ALA A 89 17.69 5.75 -2.02
N ILE A 90 17.58 4.43 -1.86
CA ILE A 90 17.03 3.55 -2.91
C ILE A 90 15.53 3.81 -3.13
N ARG A 91 14.76 4.03 -2.06
CA ARG A 91 13.34 4.40 -2.15
C ARG A 91 13.15 5.71 -2.93
N VAL A 92 13.96 6.71 -2.62
CA VAL A 92 13.95 8.00 -3.32
C VAL A 92 14.31 7.82 -4.79
N ALA A 93 15.36 7.08 -5.11
CA ALA A 93 15.78 6.82 -6.49
C ALA A 93 14.71 6.09 -7.31
N ARG A 94 14.06 5.07 -6.73
CA ARG A 94 12.94 4.35 -7.37
C ARG A 94 11.78 5.29 -7.65
N ARG A 95 11.38 6.10 -6.65
CA ARG A 95 10.28 7.04 -6.81
C ARG A 95 10.56 8.10 -7.85
N GLN A 96 11.78 8.60 -7.93
CA GLN A 96 12.19 9.54 -8.96
C GLN A 96 12.12 8.91 -10.37
N ALA A 97 12.57 7.67 -10.50
CA ALA A 97 12.49 6.95 -11.79
C ALA A 97 11.04 6.76 -12.26
N GLU A 98 10.10 6.48 -11.36
CA GLU A 98 8.67 6.38 -11.66
C GLU A 98 8.07 7.72 -12.12
N LEU A 99 8.42 8.82 -11.48
CA LEU A 99 7.88 10.15 -11.77
C LEU A 99 8.53 10.80 -12.98
N GLY A 100 9.68 10.28 -13.44
CA GLY A 100 10.47 10.81 -14.53
C GLY A 100 11.35 12.02 -14.14
N GLU A 101 12.28 12.38 -15.01
CA GLU A 101 13.31 13.41 -14.76
C GLU A 101 12.77 14.85 -14.55
N LYS A 102 11.49 15.07 -14.77
CA LYS A 102 10.87 16.41 -14.67
C LYS A 102 10.49 16.81 -13.23
N VAL A 103 10.57 15.88 -12.28
CA VAL A 103 10.20 16.16 -10.89
C VAL A 103 11.45 16.49 -10.08
N ASP A 104 11.39 17.60 -9.33
CA ASP A 104 12.48 18.01 -8.47
C ASP A 104 12.75 16.98 -7.37
N MET A 105 14.01 16.58 -7.23
CA MET A 105 14.48 15.63 -6.21
C MET A 105 14.06 16.06 -4.79
N ALA A 106 14.11 17.36 -4.49
CA ALA A 106 13.72 17.85 -3.17
C ALA A 106 12.23 17.63 -2.90
N GLN A 107 11.38 17.73 -3.92
CA GLN A 107 9.95 17.44 -3.81
C GLN A 107 9.70 15.94 -3.61
N VAL A 108 10.46 15.07 -4.28
CA VAL A 108 10.37 13.62 -4.09
C VAL A 108 10.74 13.24 -2.66
N ILE A 109 11.86 13.72 -2.14
CA ILE A 109 12.31 13.47 -0.77
C ILE A 109 11.26 13.97 0.24
N ASP A 110 10.81 15.22 0.11
CA ASP A 110 9.80 15.81 1.00
C ASP A 110 8.52 14.99 1.01
N SER A 111 8.05 14.54 -0.17
CA SER A 111 6.84 13.74 -0.29
C SER A 111 6.94 12.39 0.44
N ILE A 112 8.10 11.72 0.37
CA ILE A 112 8.34 10.45 1.05
C ILE A 112 8.42 10.66 2.56
N VAL A 113 9.28 11.58 3.02
CA VAL A 113 9.51 11.85 4.45
C VAL A 113 8.22 12.34 5.13
N ARG A 114 7.48 13.25 4.49
CA ARG A 114 6.22 13.75 5.02
C ARG A 114 5.19 12.64 5.15
N ARG A 115 5.04 11.81 4.13
CA ARG A 115 4.11 10.70 4.16
C ARG A 115 4.47 9.67 5.22
N ASP A 116 5.74 9.31 5.34
CA ASP A 116 6.22 8.38 6.36
C ASP A 116 5.93 8.93 7.77
N ARG A 117 6.19 10.21 8.01
CA ARG A 117 5.87 10.87 9.27
C ARG A 117 4.37 10.89 9.55
N ASP A 118 3.54 11.27 8.58
CA ASP A 118 2.09 11.38 8.77
C ASP A 118 1.49 9.99 9.06
N ASP A 119 1.92 8.96 8.34
CA ASP A 119 1.44 7.60 8.51
C ASP A 119 1.94 6.97 9.83
N SER A 120 3.15 7.32 10.32
CA SER A 120 3.65 6.85 11.62
C SER A 120 2.90 7.43 12.83
N THR A 121 2.11 8.48 12.64
CA THR A 121 1.22 8.98 13.70
C THR A 121 0.03 8.07 13.98
N VAL A 122 -0.34 7.22 13.03
CA VAL A 122 -1.55 6.36 13.09
C VAL A 122 -1.26 4.87 12.96
N SER A 123 -0.02 4.49 12.65
CA SER A 123 0.41 3.11 12.47
C SER A 123 1.91 2.94 12.71
N THR A 124 2.32 1.88 13.40
CA THR A 124 3.72 1.47 13.56
C THR A 124 4.11 0.56 12.40
N PHE A 125 4.47 1.14 11.25
CA PHE A 125 4.84 0.38 10.06
C PHE A 125 6.36 0.31 9.82
N GLU A 126 7.17 0.97 10.65
CA GLU A 126 8.63 0.97 10.52
C GLU A 126 9.27 -0.24 11.20
N GLU A 127 8.58 -0.84 12.16
CA GLU A 127 9.04 -2.03 12.88
C GLU A 127 8.11 -3.21 12.60
N PRO A 128 8.66 -4.43 12.42
CA PRO A 128 7.85 -5.62 12.19
C PRO A 128 7.10 -5.98 13.48
N ALA A 129 5.79 -6.15 13.39
CA ALA A 129 5.02 -6.75 14.47
C ALA A 129 5.35 -8.25 14.63
N GLU A 130 4.96 -8.85 15.73
CA GLU A 130 5.16 -10.28 15.96
C GLU A 130 4.58 -11.13 14.82
N GLY A 131 5.40 -12.05 14.30
CA GLY A 131 5.03 -12.92 13.17
C GLY A 131 5.01 -12.25 11.80
N VAL A 132 5.51 -11.04 11.67
CA VAL A 132 5.73 -10.36 10.38
C VAL A 132 7.14 -10.62 9.88
N THR A 133 7.27 -11.12 8.66
CA THR A 133 8.58 -11.35 8.02
C THR A 133 9.07 -10.08 7.33
N VAL A 134 10.30 -9.70 7.62
CA VAL A 134 10.94 -8.55 6.92
C VAL A 134 11.57 -9.03 5.62
N VAL A 135 11.25 -8.34 4.51
CA VAL A 135 11.92 -8.51 3.22
C VAL A 135 12.63 -7.20 2.88
N ASP A 136 13.94 -7.21 2.91
CA ASP A 136 14.77 -6.06 2.51
C ASP A 136 14.99 -6.10 0.99
N SER A 137 14.38 -5.15 0.29
CA SER A 137 14.46 -5.03 -1.16
C SER A 137 15.57 -4.08 -1.65
N THR A 138 16.47 -3.61 -0.76
CA THR A 138 17.51 -2.62 -1.09
C THR A 138 18.31 -3.01 -2.34
N HIS A 139 18.70 -4.28 -2.44
CA HIS A 139 19.52 -4.81 -3.53
C HIS A 139 18.76 -5.74 -4.48
N LEU A 140 17.43 -5.82 -4.36
CA LEU A 140 16.59 -6.70 -5.17
C LEU A 140 15.94 -5.90 -6.31
N ASN A 141 15.83 -6.55 -7.49
CA ASN A 141 14.94 -6.07 -8.54
C ASN A 141 13.50 -6.56 -8.29
N LEU A 142 12.55 -6.15 -9.14
CA LEU A 142 11.14 -6.47 -8.96
C LEU A 142 10.88 -7.99 -8.93
N ASP A 143 11.46 -8.73 -9.87
CA ASP A 143 11.26 -10.19 -9.97
C ASP A 143 11.80 -10.90 -8.72
N GLN A 144 12.96 -10.48 -8.23
CA GLN A 144 13.55 -11.03 -7.00
C GLN A 144 12.71 -10.72 -5.75
N VAL A 145 12.06 -9.55 -5.70
CA VAL A 145 11.13 -9.22 -4.60
C VAL A 145 9.89 -10.10 -4.69
N ILE A 146 9.34 -10.29 -5.89
CA ILE A 146 8.19 -11.17 -6.12
C ILE A 146 8.53 -12.60 -5.67
N ASP A 147 9.66 -13.14 -6.12
CA ASP A 147 10.11 -14.48 -5.75
C ASP A 147 10.28 -14.62 -4.23
N ALA A 148 10.92 -13.64 -3.59
CA ALA A 148 11.11 -13.63 -2.14
C ALA A 148 9.78 -13.65 -1.36
N VAL A 149 8.76 -12.92 -1.85
CA VAL A 149 7.43 -12.93 -1.23
C VAL A 149 6.70 -14.25 -1.51
N ILE A 150 6.78 -14.78 -2.73
CA ILE A 150 6.18 -16.07 -3.09
C ILE A 150 6.77 -17.20 -2.24
N ASP A 151 8.07 -17.17 -1.95
CA ASP A 151 8.73 -18.19 -1.15
C ASP A 151 8.25 -18.25 0.31
N LEU A 152 7.69 -17.16 0.82
CA LEU A 152 7.04 -17.12 2.11
C LEU A 152 5.63 -17.74 2.12
N VAL A 153 5.01 -17.91 0.95
CA VAL A 153 3.69 -18.53 0.85
C VAL A 153 3.82 -20.04 1.03
N PRO A 154 3.13 -20.67 2.01
CA PRO A 154 3.13 -22.11 2.18
C PRO A 154 2.71 -22.82 0.90
N VAL A 155 3.37 -23.96 0.59
CA VAL A 155 3.07 -24.75 -0.61
C VAL A 155 1.59 -25.13 -0.71
N THR A 156 0.93 -25.31 0.42
CA THR A 156 -0.52 -25.62 0.50
C THR A 156 -1.42 -24.46 0.08
N LEU A 157 -0.88 -23.25 -0.04
CA LEU A 157 -1.60 -22.04 -0.44
C LEU A 157 -1.22 -21.52 -1.83
N ARG A 158 -0.17 -22.11 -2.42
CA ARG A 158 0.27 -21.77 -3.80
C ARG A 158 -0.66 -22.30 -4.88
#